data_3cf3e0822dc276b12df773446a46c3f9
#
_entry.id   3cf3e0822dc276b12df773446a46c3f9
#
_cell.length_a   1.000
_cell.length_b   1.000
_cell.length_c   1.000
_cell.angle_alpha   90.00
_cell.angle_beta   90.00
_cell.angle_gamma   90.00
#
_symmetry.space_group_name_H-M   'P 1'
#
loop_
_entity.id
_entity.type
_entity.pdbx_description
1 polymer ?
#
loop_
_entity_poly.entity_id
_entity_poly.type
_entity_poly.pdbx_seq_one_letter_code
_entity_poly.pdbx_strand_id
1 'polypeptide(L)'
;MENGKKKKILIALIVIVILIAGVIFWKRKNQQKTASTPAQTINLSASSEISSLDISKIDDRNSFNQVDNVDEGLFRYDKNGVPHKALATKVKISKDQTVYTIDIRHDAKWSNGDPVTAEDFVYSWQRAVDPKTASPYTYLFSDIKNADEINQGKKAVSQLGVKASGKYQLKIQLNKPQSYFKMVLARETLYPLDKKVVKKYGKAYGTSSKKTVYNGPFINTGWTGTNDSWKLKKNPYYWDKKVVKLQTINFQVIKQPSTAYNLYQTGKLDLMPVVGEQAKQLENNQDLVKRPLAATEYLQYNMSKVKALGNKNIRLGISLAINRSQLVKTILKNGSTPADGLVPAGMSKNPKTGEDFAKEAAVKNTANYDPKLAKQLFAKGLKEEGLKNLQVTLLAANDDTTKQIAEYLQSVLSKNLPQLKLSVSTIPFTVMISDVDNKKYDLNLISWSADFADPITFLQLFTSNSSENSSGWSNAEYDQAINDSNNKDANNQQARWNDLVKAAKVLASDQGITTLYKSNSEDLVKPHLKGVVFNGINGHYSYRTAYVK
;
A
#
# COMPACT_ATOMS: atom_id res chain seq x y z
N MET A 1 -36.75 46.86 -72.56
CA MET A 1 -37.28 45.79 -71.65
C MET A 1 -36.28 44.81 -71.13
N GLU A 2 -35.01 44.81 -71.56
CA GLU A 2 -33.98 43.80 -71.17
C GLU A 2 -33.25 44.10 -69.82
N ASN A 3 -33.07 45.38 -69.45
CA ASN A 3 -32.42 45.79 -68.23
C ASN A 3 -33.18 45.47 -66.94
N GLY A 4 -34.50 45.34 -66.99
CA GLY A 4 -35.33 45.00 -65.82
C GLY A 4 -35.32 43.51 -65.46
N LYS A 5 -35.11 42.64 -66.45
CA LYS A 5 -34.95 41.20 -66.18
C LYS A 5 -33.61 40.83 -65.56
N LYS A 6 -32.52 41.49 -66.02
CA LYS A 6 -31.18 41.26 -65.45
C LYS A 6 -31.08 41.72 -63.98
N LYS A 7 -31.75 42.83 -63.62
CA LYS A 7 -31.81 43.32 -62.24
C LYS A 7 -32.59 42.38 -61.31
N LYS A 8 -33.69 41.78 -61.78
CA LYS A 8 -34.49 40.81 -61.01
C LYS A 8 -33.72 39.49 -60.76
N ILE A 9 -32.96 39.04 -61.78
CA ILE A 9 -32.12 37.82 -61.65
C ILE A 9 -30.97 38.06 -60.65
N LEU A 10 -30.35 39.22 -60.69
CA LEU A 10 -29.27 39.58 -59.76
C LEU A 10 -29.76 39.65 -58.31
N ILE A 11 -30.94 40.21 -58.06
CA ILE A 11 -31.55 40.26 -56.72
C ILE A 11 -31.93 38.86 -56.23
N ALA A 12 -32.45 37.99 -57.10
CA ALA A 12 -32.75 36.60 -56.71
C ALA A 12 -31.49 35.80 -56.36
N LEU A 13 -30.38 36.00 -57.08
CA LEU A 13 -29.09 35.39 -56.76
C LEU A 13 -28.51 35.85 -55.40
N ILE A 14 -28.63 37.15 -55.11
CA ILE A 14 -28.17 37.72 -53.82
C ILE A 14 -29.00 37.14 -52.65
N VAL A 15 -30.32 37.01 -52.80
CA VAL A 15 -31.20 36.41 -51.77
C VAL A 15 -30.87 34.93 -51.54
N ILE A 16 -30.58 34.19 -52.62
CA ILE A 16 -30.17 32.78 -52.49
C ILE A 16 -28.81 32.66 -51.74
N VAL A 17 -27.84 33.53 -52.04
CA VAL A 17 -26.54 33.52 -51.35
C VAL A 17 -26.70 33.86 -49.86
N ILE A 18 -27.56 34.84 -49.52
CA ILE A 18 -27.86 35.19 -48.12
C ILE A 18 -28.56 34.02 -47.40
N LEU A 19 -29.48 33.31 -48.03
CA LEU A 19 -30.14 32.14 -47.47
C LEU A 19 -29.18 30.98 -47.26
N ILE A 20 -28.29 30.72 -48.22
CA ILE A 20 -27.25 29.69 -48.08
C ILE A 20 -26.26 30.06 -46.95
N ALA A 21 -25.84 31.33 -46.88
CA ALA A 21 -24.97 31.81 -45.80
C ALA A 21 -25.67 31.73 -44.43
N GLY A 22 -26.98 32.03 -44.37
CA GLY A 22 -27.78 31.87 -43.16
C GLY A 22 -27.90 30.40 -42.71
N VAL A 23 -28.11 29.46 -43.63
CA VAL A 23 -28.15 28.03 -43.34
C VAL A 23 -26.79 27.49 -42.90
N ILE A 24 -25.70 27.95 -43.52
CA ILE A 24 -24.34 27.56 -43.12
C ILE A 24 -24.00 28.12 -41.73
N PHE A 25 -24.39 29.39 -41.46
CA PHE A 25 -24.20 30.00 -40.15
C PHE A 25 -25.02 29.33 -39.06
N TRP A 26 -26.30 28.96 -39.37
CA TRP A 26 -27.19 28.23 -38.47
C TRP A 26 -26.66 26.81 -38.20
N LYS A 27 -26.17 26.09 -39.23
CA LYS A 27 -25.50 24.79 -39.07
C LYS A 27 -24.22 24.91 -38.24
N ARG A 28 -23.36 25.90 -38.45
CA ARG A 28 -22.16 26.16 -37.63
C ARG A 28 -22.51 26.51 -36.19
N LYS A 29 -23.57 27.31 -35.96
CA LYS A 29 -24.01 27.70 -34.61
C LYS A 29 -24.62 26.50 -33.85
N ASN A 30 -25.29 25.60 -34.54
CA ASN A 30 -25.79 24.35 -33.93
C ASN A 30 -24.73 23.25 -33.76
N GLN A 31 -23.67 23.24 -34.55
CA GLN A 31 -22.51 22.37 -34.32
C GLN A 31 -21.65 22.81 -33.13
N GLN A 32 -21.74 24.07 -32.68
CA GLN A 32 -20.98 24.58 -31.52
C GLN A 32 -21.65 24.34 -30.16
N LYS A 33 -22.79 23.65 -30.07
CA LYS A 33 -23.55 23.44 -28.82
C LYS A 33 -23.77 22.00 -28.38
N THR A 34 -22.89 21.10 -28.80
CA THR A 34 -22.73 19.86 -28.06
C THR A 34 -21.28 19.75 -27.69
N ALA A 35 -20.90 20.40 -26.58
CA ALA A 35 -19.74 19.95 -25.82
C ALA A 35 -20.08 18.50 -25.43
N SER A 36 -19.62 17.53 -26.21
CA SER A 36 -19.78 16.12 -25.88
C SER A 36 -19.15 15.91 -24.53
N THR A 37 -19.94 15.47 -23.55
CA THR A 37 -19.41 15.07 -22.26
C THR A 37 -18.22 14.12 -22.53
N PRO A 38 -17.03 14.39 -21.99
CA PRO A 38 -15.87 13.54 -22.26
C PRO A 38 -16.18 12.08 -21.98
N ALA A 39 -15.72 11.19 -22.85
CA ALA A 39 -15.89 9.76 -22.65
C ALA A 39 -15.28 9.40 -21.27
N GLN A 40 -16.10 8.83 -20.39
CA GLN A 40 -15.70 8.43 -19.05
C GLN A 40 -14.93 7.10 -19.10
N THR A 41 -13.85 7.07 -19.89
CA THR A 41 -12.96 5.92 -20.09
C THR A 41 -11.53 6.37 -19.92
N ILE A 42 -10.74 5.58 -19.20
CA ILE A 42 -9.30 5.81 -18.99
C ILE A 42 -8.50 4.57 -19.32
N ASN A 43 -7.20 4.77 -19.63
CA ASN A 43 -6.25 3.74 -19.98
C ASN A 43 -5.07 3.79 -19.00
N LEU A 44 -4.76 2.68 -18.38
CA LEU A 44 -3.75 2.56 -17.33
C LEU A 44 -2.75 1.46 -17.69
N SER A 45 -1.49 1.64 -17.28
CA SER A 45 -0.52 0.55 -17.29
C SER A 45 -0.52 -0.19 -15.95
N ALA A 46 -0.28 -1.49 -16.01
CA ALA A 46 0.08 -2.33 -14.88
C ALA A 46 1.54 -2.79 -15.07
N SER A 47 2.33 -2.85 -14.01
CA SER A 47 3.72 -3.31 -14.07
C SER A 47 3.85 -4.84 -14.15
N SER A 48 2.81 -5.56 -13.74
CA SER A 48 2.74 -7.03 -13.76
C SER A 48 1.32 -7.52 -14.03
N GLU A 49 1.18 -8.80 -14.31
CA GLU A 49 -0.07 -9.51 -14.46
C GLU A 49 -0.85 -9.56 -13.13
N ILE A 50 -2.13 -9.89 -13.18
CA ILE A 50 -2.93 -10.28 -12.00
C ILE A 50 -2.56 -11.75 -11.69
N SER A 51 -2.19 -12.05 -10.45
CA SER A 51 -1.93 -13.43 -10.00
C SER A 51 -3.24 -14.17 -9.71
N SER A 52 -4.17 -13.48 -9.04
CA SER A 52 -5.47 -14.00 -8.66
C SER A 52 -6.47 -12.88 -8.35
N LEU A 53 -7.77 -13.20 -8.41
CA LEU A 53 -8.86 -12.40 -7.84
C LEU A 53 -9.49 -13.11 -6.62
N ASP A 54 -8.86 -14.16 -6.10
CA ASP A 54 -9.23 -14.81 -4.84
C ASP A 54 -8.52 -14.15 -3.67
N ILE A 55 -9.21 -13.31 -2.91
CA ILE A 55 -8.67 -12.54 -1.78
C ILE A 55 -7.97 -13.38 -0.71
N SER A 56 -8.26 -14.69 -0.63
CA SER A 56 -7.59 -15.59 0.31
C SER A 56 -6.28 -16.17 -0.23
N LYS A 57 -5.90 -15.86 -1.49
CA LYS A 57 -4.73 -16.41 -2.19
C LYS A 57 -3.76 -15.36 -2.71
N ILE A 58 -4.19 -14.09 -2.73
CA ILE A 58 -3.37 -12.96 -3.22
C ILE A 58 -2.26 -12.66 -2.21
N ASP A 59 -1.06 -12.40 -2.74
CA ASP A 59 0.12 -11.93 -1.99
C ASP A 59 0.84 -10.77 -2.71
N ASP A 60 0.31 -10.34 -3.86
CA ASP A 60 0.92 -9.28 -4.67
C ASP A 60 0.08 -8.00 -4.71
N ARG A 61 0.79 -6.87 -4.78
CA ARG A 61 0.21 -5.53 -4.77
C ARG A 61 -0.72 -5.27 -5.97
N ASN A 62 -0.38 -5.78 -7.17
CA ASN A 62 -1.18 -5.52 -8.36
C ASN A 62 -2.56 -6.17 -8.29
N SER A 63 -2.61 -7.43 -7.84
CA SER A 63 -3.86 -8.15 -7.62
C SER A 63 -4.72 -7.51 -6.53
N PHE A 64 -4.14 -7.09 -5.40
CA PHE A 64 -4.88 -6.33 -4.38
C PHE A 64 -5.40 -4.99 -4.90
N ASN A 65 -4.64 -4.28 -5.72
CA ASN A 65 -5.10 -3.04 -6.35
C ASN A 65 -6.31 -3.26 -7.28
N GLN A 66 -6.43 -4.44 -7.91
CA GLN A 66 -7.64 -4.79 -8.65
C GLN A 66 -8.81 -5.06 -7.71
N VAL A 67 -8.59 -5.84 -6.63
CA VAL A 67 -9.62 -6.18 -5.64
C VAL A 67 -10.22 -4.93 -5.00
N ASP A 68 -9.41 -3.95 -4.61
CA ASP A 68 -9.89 -2.66 -4.05
C ASP A 68 -10.85 -1.89 -4.97
N ASN A 69 -10.85 -2.20 -6.27
CA ASN A 69 -11.72 -1.55 -7.24
C ASN A 69 -12.92 -2.42 -7.69
N VAL A 70 -12.88 -3.73 -7.42
CA VAL A 70 -13.97 -4.62 -7.82
C VAL A 70 -14.76 -5.17 -6.65
N ASP A 71 -14.18 -5.14 -5.43
CA ASP A 71 -14.85 -5.58 -4.21
C ASP A 71 -14.86 -4.49 -3.13
N GLU A 72 -15.67 -4.66 -2.11
CA GLU A 72 -15.79 -3.75 -0.97
C GLU A 72 -16.06 -4.53 0.32
N GLY A 73 -15.39 -4.11 1.41
CA GLY A 73 -15.53 -4.69 2.74
C GLY A 73 -16.45 -3.91 3.66
N LEU A 74 -16.38 -4.19 4.96
CA LEU A 74 -17.12 -3.45 6.00
C LEU A 74 -16.72 -1.98 6.03
N PHE A 75 -15.44 -1.70 5.84
CA PHE A 75 -14.85 -0.37 5.77
C PHE A 75 -13.98 -0.26 4.52
N ARG A 76 -13.67 0.98 4.13
CA ARG A 76 -12.69 1.32 3.11
C ARG A 76 -11.80 2.45 3.62
N TYR A 77 -10.57 2.49 3.19
CA TYR A 77 -9.65 3.57 3.52
C TYR A 77 -9.91 4.83 2.69
N ASP A 78 -9.68 5.98 3.30
CA ASP A 78 -9.46 7.23 2.56
C ASP A 78 -7.96 7.37 2.18
N LYS A 79 -7.62 8.52 1.57
CA LYS A 79 -6.24 8.83 1.17
C LYS A 79 -5.23 8.89 2.34
N ASN A 80 -5.71 9.03 3.57
CA ASN A 80 -4.89 9.13 4.78
C ASN A 80 -4.85 7.80 5.56
N GLY A 81 -5.44 6.72 5.01
CA GLY A 81 -5.54 5.42 5.70
C GLY A 81 -6.59 5.38 6.82
N VAL A 82 -7.51 6.37 6.88
CA VAL A 82 -8.60 6.38 7.85
C VAL A 82 -9.73 5.48 7.35
N PRO A 83 -10.21 4.50 8.16
CA PRO A 83 -11.29 3.61 7.75
C PRO A 83 -12.65 4.30 7.85
N HIS A 84 -13.36 4.40 6.73
CA HIS A 84 -14.73 4.87 6.62
C HIS A 84 -15.69 3.72 6.38
N LYS A 85 -16.90 3.81 6.94
CA LYS A 85 -17.94 2.80 6.71
C LYS A 85 -18.25 2.65 5.22
N ALA A 86 -18.35 1.40 4.77
CA ALA A 86 -18.68 1.01 3.41
C ALA A 86 -19.92 0.08 3.42
N LEU A 87 -19.73 -1.23 3.54
CA LEU A 87 -20.87 -2.14 3.77
C LEU A 87 -21.40 -2.05 5.19
N ALA A 88 -20.59 -1.65 6.17
CA ALA A 88 -21.06 -1.37 7.54
C ALA A 88 -21.89 -0.09 7.58
N THR A 89 -23.08 -0.14 8.22
CA THR A 89 -23.95 1.03 8.48
C THR A 89 -23.86 1.48 9.93
N LYS A 90 -23.78 0.53 10.86
CA LYS A 90 -23.67 0.78 12.31
C LYS A 90 -22.63 -0.15 12.92
N VAL A 91 -21.92 0.35 13.92
CA VAL A 91 -20.95 -0.42 14.70
C VAL A 91 -21.21 -0.17 16.18
N LYS A 92 -21.45 -1.23 16.92
CA LYS A 92 -21.49 -1.22 18.39
C LYS A 92 -20.30 -2.01 18.89
N ILE A 93 -19.60 -1.47 19.88
CA ILE A 93 -18.45 -2.10 20.53
C ILE A 93 -18.82 -2.27 21.99
N SER A 94 -18.55 -3.43 22.58
CA SER A 94 -18.75 -3.69 24.01
C SER A 94 -17.85 -2.78 24.87
N LYS A 95 -18.20 -2.61 26.15
CA LYS A 95 -17.44 -1.75 27.08
C LYS A 95 -15.98 -2.21 27.22
N ASP A 96 -15.75 -3.51 27.20
CA ASP A 96 -14.42 -4.13 27.24
C ASP A 96 -13.71 -4.17 25.89
N GLN A 97 -14.33 -3.61 24.82
CA GLN A 97 -13.83 -3.53 23.45
C GLN A 97 -13.50 -4.88 22.80
N THR A 98 -13.98 -5.99 23.32
CA THR A 98 -13.73 -7.34 22.76
C THR A 98 -14.83 -7.83 21.84
N VAL A 99 -16.01 -7.22 21.83
CA VAL A 99 -17.15 -7.62 20.97
C VAL A 99 -17.56 -6.48 20.06
N TYR A 100 -17.54 -6.76 18.77
CA TYR A 100 -18.05 -5.85 17.74
C TYR A 100 -19.36 -6.42 17.18
N THR A 101 -20.42 -5.59 17.15
CA THR A 101 -21.68 -5.89 16.45
C THR A 101 -21.83 -4.88 15.33
N ILE A 102 -21.86 -5.37 14.10
CA ILE A 102 -21.82 -4.56 12.88
C ILE A 102 -23.07 -4.83 12.07
N ASP A 103 -23.88 -3.78 11.85
CA ASP A 103 -25.01 -3.85 10.93
C ASP A 103 -24.52 -3.60 9.50
N ILE A 104 -24.86 -4.50 8.57
CA ILE A 104 -24.52 -4.47 7.15
C ILE A 104 -25.70 -3.84 6.40
N ARG A 105 -25.41 -3.09 5.36
CA ARG A 105 -26.43 -2.48 4.50
C ARG A 105 -27.26 -3.52 3.74
N HIS A 106 -28.53 -3.24 3.56
CA HIS A 106 -29.47 -4.19 2.92
C HIS A 106 -29.49 -4.08 1.40
N ASP A 107 -28.97 -2.98 0.84
CA ASP A 107 -28.98 -2.66 -0.58
C ASP A 107 -27.69 -3.08 -1.32
N ALA A 108 -26.73 -3.66 -0.62
CA ALA A 108 -25.51 -4.22 -1.22
C ALA A 108 -25.81 -5.53 -1.96
N LYS A 109 -25.29 -5.63 -3.19
CA LYS A 109 -25.47 -6.80 -4.05
C LYS A 109 -24.15 -7.20 -4.70
N TRP A 110 -24.00 -8.48 -4.91
CA TRP A 110 -23.04 -9.05 -5.83
C TRP A 110 -23.41 -8.72 -7.29
N SER A 111 -22.43 -8.78 -8.19
CA SER A 111 -22.60 -8.51 -9.62
C SER A 111 -23.52 -9.51 -10.35
N ASN A 112 -23.82 -10.66 -9.72
CA ASN A 112 -24.83 -11.63 -10.16
C ASN A 112 -26.25 -11.30 -9.67
N GLY A 113 -26.42 -10.24 -8.86
CA GLY A 113 -27.70 -9.79 -8.30
C GLY A 113 -28.02 -10.35 -6.92
N ASP A 114 -27.29 -11.33 -6.41
CA ASP A 114 -27.46 -11.87 -5.07
C ASP A 114 -27.17 -10.80 -3.99
N PRO A 115 -27.85 -10.77 -2.83
CA PRO A 115 -27.55 -9.84 -1.74
C PRO A 115 -26.21 -10.18 -1.09
N VAL A 116 -25.45 -9.16 -0.69
CA VAL A 116 -24.31 -9.34 0.23
C VAL A 116 -24.84 -9.48 1.66
N THR A 117 -24.42 -10.52 2.37
CA THR A 117 -24.95 -10.88 3.69
C THR A 117 -23.86 -11.06 4.74
N ALA A 118 -24.24 -11.16 6.02
CA ALA A 118 -23.31 -11.45 7.10
C ALA A 118 -22.63 -12.84 6.94
N GLU A 119 -23.33 -13.83 6.37
CA GLU A 119 -22.79 -15.16 6.10
C GLU A 119 -21.65 -15.15 5.07
N ASP A 120 -21.62 -14.18 4.15
CA ASP A 120 -20.53 -14.05 3.17
C ASP A 120 -19.22 -13.64 3.88
N PHE A 121 -19.29 -12.82 4.94
CA PHE A 121 -18.16 -12.50 5.80
C PHE A 121 -17.72 -13.69 6.66
N VAL A 122 -18.68 -14.36 7.30
CA VAL A 122 -18.38 -15.56 8.12
C VAL A 122 -17.67 -16.61 7.27
N TYR A 123 -18.20 -16.89 6.10
CA TYR A 123 -17.62 -17.85 5.17
C TYR A 123 -16.22 -17.44 4.69
N SER A 124 -16.05 -16.18 4.30
CA SER A 124 -14.78 -15.62 3.83
C SER A 124 -13.68 -15.79 4.90
N TRP A 125 -13.98 -15.37 6.14
CA TRP A 125 -13.00 -15.38 7.23
C TRP A 125 -12.68 -16.78 7.72
N GLN A 126 -13.68 -17.67 7.81
CA GLN A 126 -13.47 -19.08 8.12
C GLN A 126 -12.59 -19.76 7.06
N ARG A 127 -12.79 -19.42 5.78
CA ARG A 127 -11.98 -19.90 4.68
C ARG A 127 -10.54 -19.38 4.77
N ALA A 128 -10.36 -18.10 5.09
CA ALA A 128 -9.03 -17.49 5.18
C ALA A 128 -8.17 -18.13 6.29
N VAL A 129 -8.75 -18.45 7.45
CA VAL A 129 -8.00 -19.06 8.57
C VAL A 129 -7.90 -20.59 8.49
N ASP A 130 -8.63 -21.24 7.56
CA ASP A 130 -8.51 -22.69 7.34
C ASP A 130 -7.11 -23.03 6.78
N PRO A 131 -6.30 -23.86 7.46
CA PRO A 131 -4.96 -24.21 6.99
C PRO A 131 -4.96 -24.84 5.59
N LYS A 132 -6.06 -25.48 5.17
CA LYS A 132 -6.22 -26.01 3.80
C LYS A 132 -6.27 -24.93 2.72
N THR A 133 -6.64 -23.71 3.09
CA THR A 133 -6.61 -22.56 2.19
C THR A 133 -5.20 -22.06 1.96
N ALA A 134 -4.30 -22.18 2.95
CA ALA A 134 -2.95 -21.64 2.93
C ALA A 134 -2.93 -20.15 2.52
N SER A 135 -3.74 -19.34 3.21
CA SER A 135 -3.78 -17.89 2.97
C SER A 135 -2.51 -17.22 3.53
N PRO A 136 -1.82 -16.38 2.77
CA PRO A 136 -0.60 -15.69 3.23
C PRO A 136 -0.88 -14.64 4.31
N TYR A 137 -2.13 -14.18 4.46
CA TYR A 137 -2.52 -13.11 5.38
C TYR A 137 -3.33 -13.59 6.59
N THR A 138 -3.17 -14.84 7.03
CA THR A 138 -3.85 -15.38 8.21
C THR A 138 -3.56 -14.58 9.48
N TYR A 139 -2.37 -14.01 9.62
CA TYR A 139 -1.96 -13.19 10.77
C TYR A 139 -2.85 -11.96 10.99
N LEU A 140 -3.51 -11.41 9.95
CA LEU A 140 -4.46 -10.31 10.10
C LEU A 140 -5.74 -10.72 10.85
N PHE A 141 -6.00 -12.00 11.01
CA PHE A 141 -7.12 -12.55 11.76
C PHE A 141 -6.76 -12.90 13.22
N SER A 142 -5.49 -12.87 13.62
CA SER A 142 -4.99 -13.36 14.92
C SER A 142 -5.66 -12.70 16.13
N ASP A 143 -6.17 -11.47 15.99
CA ASP A 143 -6.93 -10.80 17.03
C ASP A 143 -8.35 -11.40 17.21
N ILE A 144 -8.89 -12.09 16.22
CA ILE A 144 -10.21 -12.73 16.29
C ILE A 144 -10.08 -14.03 17.07
N LYS A 145 -10.99 -14.24 18.03
CA LYS A 145 -10.99 -15.40 18.91
C LYS A 145 -10.86 -16.72 18.13
N ASN A 146 -9.93 -17.55 18.57
CA ASN A 146 -9.59 -18.88 18.03
C ASN A 146 -8.92 -18.87 16.63
N ALA A 147 -8.61 -17.73 16.03
CA ALA A 147 -8.05 -17.70 14.66
C ALA A 147 -6.72 -18.47 14.56
N ASP A 148 -5.79 -18.22 15.48
CA ASP A 148 -4.46 -18.86 15.47
C ASP A 148 -4.56 -20.37 15.71
N GLU A 149 -5.41 -20.81 16.67
CA GLU A 149 -5.60 -22.24 16.96
C GLU A 149 -6.25 -22.99 15.77
N ILE A 150 -7.13 -22.30 15.03
CA ILE A 150 -7.73 -22.84 13.80
C ILE A 150 -6.66 -22.96 12.72
N ASN A 151 -5.87 -21.91 12.51
CA ASN A 151 -4.80 -21.92 11.51
C ASN A 151 -3.73 -22.98 11.80
N GLN A 152 -3.51 -23.32 13.07
CA GLN A 152 -2.64 -24.42 13.51
C GLN A 152 -3.31 -25.79 13.46
N GLY A 153 -4.57 -25.89 13.01
CA GLY A 153 -5.33 -27.14 12.96
C GLY A 153 -5.80 -27.66 14.31
N LYS A 154 -5.68 -26.87 15.39
CA LYS A 154 -6.06 -27.28 16.77
C LYS A 154 -7.54 -27.13 17.05
N LYS A 155 -8.27 -26.32 16.26
CA LYS A 155 -9.71 -26.07 16.38
C LYS A 155 -10.40 -26.12 15.02
N ALA A 156 -11.69 -26.42 15.02
CA ALA A 156 -12.51 -26.41 13.81
C ALA A 156 -12.77 -24.95 13.36
N VAL A 157 -12.85 -24.73 12.04
CA VAL A 157 -13.08 -23.39 11.43
C VAL A 157 -14.39 -22.74 11.92
N SER A 158 -15.40 -23.54 12.27
CA SER A 158 -16.68 -23.07 12.82
C SER A 158 -16.57 -22.44 14.22
N GLN A 159 -15.43 -22.61 14.90
CA GLN A 159 -15.16 -22.02 16.22
C GLN A 159 -14.51 -20.63 16.14
N LEU A 160 -14.28 -20.12 14.93
CA LEU A 160 -13.80 -18.74 14.76
C LEU A 160 -14.75 -17.75 15.43
N GLY A 161 -14.19 -16.77 16.12
CA GLY A 161 -14.93 -15.71 16.84
C GLY A 161 -15.72 -14.78 15.93
N VAL A 162 -16.37 -15.30 14.89
CA VAL A 162 -17.25 -14.54 13.99
C VAL A 162 -18.54 -15.31 13.73
N LYS A 163 -19.68 -14.61 13.75
CA LYS A 163 -20.98 -15.23 13.41
C LYS A 163 -21.96 -14.22 12.83
N ALA A 164 -22.84 -14.69 11.97
CA ALA A 164 -24.03 -13.94 11.57
C ALA A 164 -25.08 -14.01 12.69
N SER A 165 -25.56 -12.82 13.13
CA SER A 165 -26.66 -12.69 14.10
C SER A 165 -27.95 -12.28 13.42
N GLY A 166 -28.17 -12.80 12.21
CA GLY A 166 -29.22 -12.46 11.26
C GLY A 166 -28.61 -12.20 9.88
N LYS A 167 -29.45 -11.97 8.88
CA LYS A 167 -29.01 -11.82 7.48
C LYS A 167 -28.00 -10.68 7.25
N TYR A 168 -28.14 -9.59 8.03
CA TYR A 168 -27.37 -8.35 7.83
C TYR A 168 -26.70 -7.85 9.12
N GLN A 169 -26.43 -8.74 10.07
CA GLN A 169 -25.71 -8.38 11.27
C GLN A 169 -24.59 -9.37 11.54
N LEU A 170 -23.37 -8.86 11.66
CA LEU A 170 -22.15 -9.60 11.97
C LEU A 170 -21.77 -9.34 13.43
N LYS A 171 -21.48 -10.40 14.18
CA LYS A 171 -20.89 -10.32 15.52
C LYS A 171 -19.48 -10.90 15.49
N ILE A 172 -18.51 -10.13 16.00
CA ILE A 172 -17.10 -10.50 16.04
C ILE A 172 -16.67 -10.49 17.51
N GLN A 173 -15.98 -11.55 17.93
CA GLN A 173 -15.36 -11.69 19.24
C GLN A 173 -13.86 -11.64 19.08
N LEU A 174 -13.17 -10.74 19.75
CA LEU A 174 -11.72 -10.64 19.81
C LEU A 174 -11.18 -11.39 21.03
N ASN A 175 -9.91 -11.78 20.96
CA ASN A 175 -9.16 -12.37 22.08
C ASN A 175 -8.91 -11.34 23.18
N LYS A 176 -8.68 -10.07 22.78
CA LYS A 176 -8.41 -8.93 23.64
C LYS A 176 -8.80 -7.62 22.93
N PRO A 177 -8.88 -6.49 23.63
CA PRO A 177 -9.14 -5.19 23.00
C PRO A 177 -8.08 -4.83 21.97
N GLN A 178 -8.50 -4.31 20.80
CA GLN A 178 -7.60 -3.85 19.73
C GLN A 178 -8.08 -2.52 19.17
N SER A 179 -7.37 -1.45 19.50
CA SER A 179 -7.75 -0.10 19.08
C SER A 179 -7.70 0.13 17.57
N TYR A 180 -6.87 -0.60 16.87
CA TYR A 180 -6.70 -0.53 15.41
C TYR A 180 -7.59 -1.54 14.64
N PHE A 181 -8.41 -2.34 15.30
CA PHE A 181 -9.18 -3.41 14.65
C PHE A 181 -10.09 -2.92 13.51
N LYS A 182 -10.64 -1.68 13.60
CA LYS A 182 -11.38 -1.09 12.47
C LYS A 182 -10.52 -0.88 11.23
N MET A 183 -9.23 -0.63 11.39
CA MET A 183 -8.30 -0.51 10.27
C MET A 183 -8.06 -1.87 9.63
N VAL A 184 -7.90 -2.91 10.45
CA VAL A 184 -7.81 -4.30 9.96
C VAL A 184 -9.08 -4.69 9.18
N LEU A 185 -10.28 -4.32 9.66
CA LEU A 185 -11.56 -4.56 8.97
C LEU A 185 -11.70 -3.85 7.61
N ALA A 186 -10.82 -2.92 7.27
CA ALA A 186 -10.77 -2.27 5.97
C ALA A 186 -9.83 -2.98 4.96
N ARG A 187 -9.08 -4.00 5.41
CA ARG A 187 -8.17 -4.76 4.55
C ARG A 187 -8.92 -5.71 3.63
N GLU A 188 -8.42 -5.87 2.43
CA GLU A 188 -9.01 -6.63 1.34
C GLU A 188 -9.20 -8.11 1.69
N THR A 189 -8.28 -8.67 2.47
CA THR A 189 -8.34 -10.06 2.97
C THR A 189 -9.53 -10.33 3.88
N LEU A 190 -10.13 -9.26 4.46
CA LEU A 190 -11.33 -9.35 5.29
C LEU A 190 -12.62 -9.00 4.52
N TYR A 191 -12.57 -8.84 3.20
CA TYR A 191 -13.78 -8.65 2.39
C TYR A 191 -14.65 -9.91 2.35
N PRO A 192 -15.94 -9.79 2.03
CA PRO A 192 -16.83 -10.95 1.93
C PRO A 192 -16.54 -11.78 0.67
N LEU A 193 -16.93 -13.03 0.69
CA LEU A 193 -16.94 -13.94 -0.47
C LEU A 193 -18.32 -14.56 -0.66
N ASP A 194 -18.83 -14.56 -1.89
CA ASP A 194 -20.06 -15.31 -2.21
C ASP A 194 -19.79 -16.83 -2.12
N LYS A 195 -20.27 -17.42 -1.03
CA LYS A 195 -20.09 -18.86 -0.73
C LYS A 195 -20.57 -19.78 -1.86
N LYS A 196 -21.66 -19.41 -2.56
CA LYS A 196 -22.21 -20.24 -3.64
C LYS A 196 -21.24 -20.26 -4.82
N VAL A 197 -20.70 -19.09 -5.17
CA VAL A 197 -19.78 -18.93 -6.30
C VAL A 197 -18.42 -19.57 -5.99
N VAL A 198 -17.88 -19.38 -4.78
CA VAL A 198 -16.64 -20.06 -4.36
C VAL A 198 -16.80 -21.58 -4.41
N LYS A 199 -17.90 -22.13 -3.90
CA LYS A 199 -18.19 -23.57 -3.96
C LYS A 199 -18.36 -24.07 -5.40
N LYS A 200 -19.02 -23.29 -6.25
CA LYS A 200 -19.23 -23.64 -7.67
C LYS A 200 -17.91 -23.82 -8.42
N TYR A 201 -16.95 -22.93 -8.20
CA TYR A 201 -15.69 -22.96 -8.93
C TYR A 201 -14.56 -23.69 -8.18
N GLY A 202 -14.69 -23.91 -6.87
CA GLY A 202 -13.69 -24.62 -6.06
C GLY A 202 -12.28 -24.05 -6.24
N LYS A 203 -11.33 -24.89 -6.62
CA LYS A 203 -9.93 -24.47 -6.87
C LYS A 203 -9.77 -23.47 -8.01
N ALA A 204 -10.74 -23.36 -8.91
CA ALA A 204 -10.73 -22.43 -10.02
C ALA A 204 -11.35 -21.05 -9.69
N TYR A 205 -11.86 -20.84 -8.47
CA TYR A 205 -12.36 -19.54 -8.03
C TYR A 205 -11.24 -18.49 -8.11
N GLY A 206 -11.56 -17.30 -8.62
CA GLY A 206 -10.61 -16.19 -8.75
C GLY A 206 -9.51 -16.35 -9.81
N THR A 207 -9.51 -17.44 -10.60
CA THR A 207 -8.48 -17.66 -11.66
C THR A 207 -8.81 -16.97 -12.98
N SER A 208 -9.95 -16.33 -13.11
CA SER A 208 -10.33 -15.46 -14.23
C SER A 208 -11.53 -14.60 -13.86
N SER A 209 -11.76 -13.54 -14.62
CA SER A 209 -12.90 -12.63 -14.44
C SER A 209 -14.28 -13.31 -14.51
N LYS A 210 -14.39 -14.47 -15.16
CA LYS A 210 -15.64 -15.26 -15.26
C LYS A 210 -15.87 -16.23 -14.09
N LYS A 211 -14.84 -16.44 -13.26
CA LYS A 211 -14.89 -17.41 -12.15
C LYS A 211 -14.94 -16.75 -10.78
N THR A 212 -15.47 -15.54 -10.72
CA THR A 212 -15.75 -14.80 -9.50
C THR A 212 -16.96 -13.87 -9.71
N VAL A 213 -17.42 -13.21 -8.66
CA VAL A 213 -18.41 -12.14 -8.65
C VAL A 213 -17.91 -11.01 -7.78
N TYR A 214 -18.44 -9.82 -7.98
CA TYR A 214 -17.93 -8.57 -7.47
C TYR A 214 -19.02 -7.79 -6.74
N ASN A 215 -18.68 -7.11 -5.65
CA ASN A 215 -19.63 -6.26 -4.91
C ASN A 215 -19.19 -4.79 -4.84
N GLY A 216 -18.07 -4.45 -5.45
CA GLY A 216 -17.46 -3.10 -5.47
C GLY A 216 -17.94 -2.25 -6.64
N PRO A 217 -17.27 -1.07 -6.83
CA PRO A 217 -17.66 -0.07 -7.84
C PRO A 217 -17.53 -0.53 -9.29
N PHE A 218 -16.66 -1.50 -9.57
CA PHE A 218 -16.42 -2.02 -10.91
C PHE A 218 -16.51 -3.55 -10.95
N ILE A 219 -16.56 -4.09 -12.16
CA ILE A 219 -16.53 -5.52 -12.49
C ILE A 219 -15.31 -5.74 -13.38
N ASN A 220 -14.42 -6.66 -13.01
CA ASN A 220 -13.33 -7.08 -13.88
C ASN A 220 -13.87 -7.91 -15.03
N THR A 221 -13.45 -7.59 -16.24
CA THR A 221 -13.86 -8.28 -17.46
C THR A 221 -12.68 -8.49 -18.41
N GLY A 222 -12.67 -9.62 -19.10
CA GLY A 222 -11.66 -9.92 -20.12
C GLY A 222 -10.36 -10.50 -19.58
N TRP A 223 -10.17 -10.58 -18.26
CA TRP A 223 -9.02 -11.31 -17.71
C TRP A 223 -9.29 -12.81 -17.70
N THR A 224 -8.38 -13.56 -18.34
CA THR A 224 -8.50 -15.02 -18.54
C THR A 224 -7.62 -15.83 -17.60
N GLY A 225 -6.78 -15.17 -16.79
CA GLY A 225 -5.79 -15.76 -15.91
C GLY A 225 -4.33 -15.60 -16.39
N THR A 226 -4.12 -15.36 -17.67
CA THR A 226 -2.76 -15.32 -18.27
C THR A 226 -2.55 -14.19 -19.28
N ASN A 227 -3.59 -13.43 -19.63
CA ASN A 227 -3.46 -12.35 -20.60
C ASN A 227 -3.03 -11.02 -19.96
N ASP A 228 -2.33 -10.20 -20.74
CA ASP A 228 -1.71 -8.94 -20.34
C ASP A 228 -2.67 -7.73 -20.38
N SER A 229 -3.96 -7.94 -20.56
CA SER A 229 -4.92 -6.85 -20.60
C SER A 229 -6.30 -7.26 -20.09
N TRP A 230 -6.97 -6.32 -19.42
CA TRP A 230 -8.33 -6.48 -18.89
C TRP A 230 -9.03 -5.13 -18.78
N LYS A 231 -10.30 -5.17 -18.39
CA LYS A 231 -11.09 -3.95 -18.20
C LYS A 231 -11.84 -4.03 -16.88
N LEU A 232 -11.92 -2.90 -16.19
CA LEU A 232 -12.90 -2.70 -15.15
C LEU A 232 -14.07 -1.91 -15.75
N LYS A 233 -15.28 -2.48 -15.68
CA LYS A 233 -16.52 -1.83 -16.13
C LYS A 233 -17.35 -1.42 -14.92
N LYS A 234 -18.02 -0.27 -14.98
CA LYS A 234 -18.90 0.20 -13.91
C LYS A 234 -19.89 -0.89 -13.52
N ASN A 235 -19.98 -1.18 -12.21
CA ASN A 235 -20.91 -2.19 -11.67
C ASN A 235 -22.32 -1.60 -11.52
N PRO A 236 -23.33 -2.06 -12.26
CA PRO A 236 -24.71 -1.56 -12.16
C PRO A 236 -25.39 -1.93 -10.83
N TYR A 237 -24.89 -2.96 -10.14
CA TYR A 237 -25.42 -3.44 -8.86
C TYR A 237 -24.74 -2.80 -7.64
N TYR A 238 -23.66 -2.02 -7.84
CA TYR A 238 -22.98 -1.35 -6.74
C TYR A 238 -23.94 -0.39 -6.01
N TRP A 239 -24.01 -0.49 -4.69
CA TRP A 239 -24.95 0.29 -3.89
C TRP A 239 -24.76 1.80 -4.05
N ASP A 240 -23.49 2.26 -4.15
CA ASP A 240 -23.13 3.68 -4.31
C ASP A 240 -22.73 4.02 -5.77
N LYS A 241 -23.38 3.39 -6.73
CA LYS A 241 -23.10 3.59 -8.17
C LYS A 241 -23.22 5.03 -8.66
N LYS A 242 -23.89 5.93 -7.90
CA LYS A 242 -24.04 7.35 -8.25
C LYS A 242 -22.70 8.11 -8.19
N VAL A 243 -21.79 7.73 -7.30
CA VAL A 243 -20.47 8.37 -7.20
C VAL A 243 -19.52 7.91 -8.29
N VAL A 244 -19.74 6.73 -8.88
CA VAL A 244 -18.89 6.15 -9.91
C VAL A 244 -19.20 6.80 -11.25
N LYS A 245 -18.30 7.65 -11.73
CA LYS A 245 -18.46 8.38 -13.01
C LYS A 245 -17.84 7.63 -14.18
N LEU A 246 -16.65 7.02 -13.99
CA LEU A 246 -16.00 6.22 -15.03
C LEU A 246 -16.88 5.04 -15.45
N GLN A 247 -16.97 4.81 -16.77
CA GLN A 247 -17.68 3.68 -17.35
C GLN A 247 -16.76 2.49 -17.60
N THR A 248 -15.50 2.77 -17.96
CA THR A 248 -14.50 1.75 -18.29
C THR A 248 -13.12 2.22 -17.88
N ILE A 249 -12.33 1.31 -17.31
CA ILE A 249 -10.89 1.45 -17.08
C ILE A 249 -10.23 0.31 -17.83
N ASN A 250 -9.41 0.64 -18.83
CA ASN A 250 -8.63 -0.34 -19.57
C ASN A 250 -7.26 -0.49 -18.90
N PHE A 251 -6.85 -1.71 -18.62
CA PHE A 251 -5.50 -2.04 -18.14
C PHE A 251 -4.73 -2.79 -19.20
N GLN A 252 -3.44 -2.48 -19.29
CA GLN A 252 -2.47 -3.20 -20.09
C GLN A 252 -1.18 -3.40 -19.28
N VAL A 253 -0.65 -4.61 -19.25
CA VAL A 253 0.66 -4.89 -18.65
C VAL A 253 1.74 -4.33 -19.57
N ILE A 254 2.58 -3.46 -19.02
CA ILE A 254 3.70 -2.83 -19.74
C ILE A 254 4.92 -2.90 -18.84
N LYS A 255 5.78 -3.87 -19.09
CA LYS A 255 6.97 -4.16 -18.25
C LYS A 255 8.12 -3.18 -18.48
N GLN A 256 8.17 -2.54 -19.67
CA GLN A 256 9.25 -1.60 -20.02
C GLN A 256 8.81 -0.15 -19.72
N PRO A 257 9.47 0.56 -18.79
CA PRO A 257 9.12 1.95 -18.44
C PRO A 257 9.15 2.91 -19.63
N SER A 258 10.10 2.76 -20.55
CA SER A 258 10.20 3.58 -21.76
C SER A 258 9.01 3.41 -22.69
N THR A 259 8.49 2.18 -22.84
CA THR A 259 7.29 1.91 -23.63
C THR A 259 6.06 2.56 -22.99
N ALA A 260 5.89 2.44 -21.66
CA ALA A 260 4.81 3.09 -20.92
C ALA A 260 4.87 4.62 -21.10
N TYR A 261 6.05 5.22 -21.03
CA TYR A 261 6.24 6.66 -21.21
C TYR A 261 5.86 7.12 -22.63
N ASN A 262 6.28 6.41 -23.67
CA ASN A 262 5.90 6.73 -25.04
C ASN A 262 4.36 6.66 -25.26
N LEU A 263 3.71 5.68 -24.66
CA LEU A 263 2.24 5.58 -24.70
C LEU A 263 1.57 6.73 -23.92
N TYR A 264 2.14 7.12 -22.79
CA TYR A 264 1.68 8.28 -22.03
C TYR A 264 1.82 9.58 -22.85
N GLN A 265 3.00 9.84 -23.46
CA GLN A 265 3.25 11.03 -24.28
C GLN A 265 2.27 11.11 -25.46
N THR A 266 1.98 10.00 -26.11
CA THR A 266 1.04 9.93 -27.25
C THR A 266 -0.44 9.90 -26.86
N GLY A 267 -0.77 10.08 -25.55
CA GLY A 267 -2.15 10.12 -25.05
C GLY A 267 -2.85 8.76 -25.04
N LYS A 268 -2.10 7.66 -25.14
CA LYS A 268 -2.65 6.30 -25.06
C LYS A 268 -2.71 5.75 -23.63
N LEU A 269 -2.08 6.42 -22.65
CA LEU A 269 -2.20 6.17 -21.22
C LEU A 269 -2.55 7.47 -20.49
N ASP A 270 -3.40 7.36 -19.49
CA ASP A 270 -3.86 8.48 -18.65
C ASP A 270 -3.11 8.54 -17.31
N LEU A 271 -2.61 7.41 -16.84
CA LEU A 271 -1.76 7.27 -15.65
C LEU A 271 -0.77 6.14 -15.86
N MET A 272 0.47 6.36 -15.44
CA MET A 272 1.49 5.33 -15.40
C MET A 272 2.43 5.54 -14.20
N PRO A 273 2.90 4.47 -13.53
CA PRO A 273 3.93 4.58 -12.52
C PRO A 273 5.28 4.96 -13.16
N VAL A 274 6.06 5.76 -12.44
CA VAL A 274 7.42 6.16 -12.83
C VAL A 274 8.40 5.52 -11.87
N VAL A 275 9.40 4.84 -12.38
CA VAL A 275 10.35 4.07 -11.57
C VAL A 275 11.80 4.23 -12.05
N GLY A 276 12.76 3.99 -11.15
CA GLY A 276 14.18 3.92 -11.46
C GLY A 276 14.74 5.21 -12.06
N GLU A 277 15.60 5.08 -13.07
CA GLU A 277 16.28 6.23 -13.72
C GLU A 277 15.30 7.19 -14.39
N GLN A 278 14.14 6.70 -14.86
CA GLN A 278 13.10 7.53 -15.45
C GLN A 278 12.52 8.54 -14.45
N ALA A 279 12.41 8.18 -13.17
CA ALA A 279 11.94 9.08 -12.11
C ALA A 279 12.85 10.32 -12.00
N LYS A 280 14.17 10.10 -12.07
CA LYS A 280 15.16 11.19 -12.06
C LYS A 280 15.03 12.12 -13.26
N GLN A 281 14.81 11.56 -14.45
CA GLN A 281 14.66 12.34 -15.69
C GLN A 281 13.39 13.19 -15.71
N LEU A 282 12.34 12.73 -15.03
CA LEU A 282 11.02 13.34 -15.00
C LEU A 282 10.76 14.19 -13.75
N GLU A 283 11.76 14.44 -12.90
CA GLU A 283 11.63 15.15 -11.62
C GLU A 283 10.89 16.51 -11.73
N ASN A 284 11.05 17.22 -12.86
CA ASN A 284 10.44 18.51 -13.13
C ASN A 284 9.23 18.45 -14.08
N ASN A 285 8.71 17.26 -14.38
CA ASN A 285 7.56 17.11 -15.25
C ASN A 285 6.29 17.58 -14.53
N GLN A 286 5.47 18.44 -15.20
CA GLN A 286 4.25 19.01 -14.62
C GLN A 286 3.15 17.98 -14.32
N ASP A 287 3.16 16.85 -15.02
CA ASP A 287 2.21 15.76 -14.81
C ASP A 287 2.67 14.79 -13.69
N LEU A 288 3.88 15.00 -13.12
CA LEU A 288 4.44 14.13 -12.10
C LEU A 288 3.75 14.34 -10.75
N VAL A 289 3.20 13.28 -10.19
CA VAL A 289 2.55 13.26 -8.89
C VAL A 289 3.35 12.40 -7.94
N LYS A 290 3.87 13.01 -6.88
CA LYS A 290 4.58 12.30 -5.79
C LYS A 290 3.56 11.76 -4.78
N ARG A 291 3.74 10.49 -4.38
CA ARG A 291 2.81 9.74 -3.53
C ARG A 291 3.55 9.12 -2.36
N PRO A 292 3.60 9.79 -1.20
CA PRO A 292 4.23 9.22 0.00
C PRO A 292 3.63 7.87 0.35
N LEU A 293 4.51 6.89 0.63
CA LEU A 293 4.15 5.56 1.09
C LEU A 293 4.38 5.46 2.61
N ALA A 294 3.54 4.73 3.29
CA ALA A 294 3.78 4.35 4.67
C ALA A 294 4.79 3.18 4.72
N ALA A 295 5.99 3.43 4.20
CA ALA A 295 7.06 2.45 4.10
C ALA A 295 8.39 3.08 4.50
N THR A 296 9.21 2.31 5.20
CA THR A 296 10.56 2.71 5.62
C THR A 296 11.57 1.67 5.19
N GLU A 297 12.63 2.14 4.54
CA GLU A 297 13.82 1.35 4.22
C GLU A 297 14.82 1.44 5.35
N TYR A 298 15.44 0.31 5.71
CA TYR A 298 16.39 0.25 6.81
C TYR A 298 17.45 -0.85 6.62
N LEU A 299 18.56 -0.71 7.34
CA LEU A 299 19.53 -1.77 7.53
C LEU A 299 19.15 -2.57 8.78
N GLN A 300 19.06 -3.87 8.61
CA GLN A 300 18.88 -4.84 9.68
C GLN A 300 20.22 -5.52 9.98
N TYR A 301 20.54 -5.71 11.25
CA TYR A 301 21.76 -6.31 11.74
C TYR A 301 21.52 -7.74 12.19
N ASN A 302 22.37 -8.69 11.82
CA ASN A 302 22.30 -10.03 12.38
C ASN A 302 23.26 -10.18 13.57
N MET A 303 22.78 -9.82 14.74
CA MET A 303 23.54 -9.86 15.99
C MET A 303 23.75 -11.30 16.49
N SER A 304 22.92 -12.24 16.04
CA SER A 304 23.07 -13.66 16.37
C SER A 304 24.27 -14.29 15.66
N LYS A 305 24.50 -13.91 14.38
CA LYS A 305 25.60 -14.41 13.55
C LYS A 305 26.90 -13.61 13.77
N VAL A 306 26.81 -12.28 13.75
CA VAL A 306 27.97 -11.37 13.89
C VAL A 306 27.89 -10.69 15.25
N LYS A 307 28.51 -11.29 16.26
CA LYS A 307 28.41 -10.84 17.66
C LYS A 307 28.77 -9.37 17.88
N ALA A 308 29.77 -8.87 17.15
CA ALA A 308 30.18 -7.46 17.23
C ALA A 308 29.05 -6.48 16.85
N LEU A 309 28.08 -6.89 16.00
CA LEU A 309 26.90 -6.08 15.71
C LEU A 309 25.94 -5.96 16.92
N GLY A 310 26.13 -6.75 17.97
CA GLY A 310 25.48 -6.56 19.27
C GLY A 310 25.92 -5.28 19.99
N ASN A 311 27.09 -4.75 19.65
CA ASN A 311 27.61 -3.53 20.25
C ASN A 311 26.91 -2.27 19.70
N LYS A 312 26.26 -1.53 20.59
CA LYS A 312 25.53 -0.31 20.26
C LYS A 312 26.41 0.77 19.61
N ASN A 313 27.66 0.93 20.07
CA ASN A 313 28.59 1.93 19.52
C ASN A 313 28.93 1.62 18.05
N ILE A 314 29.04 0.34 17.68
CA ILE A 314 29.23 -0.10 16.29
C ILE A 314 28.00 0.27 15.45
N ARG A 315 26.79 -0.07 15.89
CA ARG A 315 25.56 0.21 15.14
C ARG A 315 25.32 1.71 14.99
N LEU A 316 25.48 2.48 16.06
CA LEU A 316 25.33 3.94 16.03
C LEU A 316 26.39 4.59 15.14
N GLY A 317 27.65 4.10 15.19
CA GLY A 317 28.70 4.53 14.27
C GLY A 317 28.33 4.31 12.80
N ILE A 318 27.77 3.15 12.45
CA ILE A 318 27.25 2.86 11.09
C ILE A 318 26.14 3.86 10.73
N SER A 319 25.18 4.09 11.63
CA SER A 319 24.04 4.98 11.37
C SER A 319 24.48 6.42 11.07
N LEU A 320 25.36 6.99 11.92
CA LEU A 320 25.83 8.37 11.79
C LEU A 320 26.80 8.57 10.61
N ALA A 321 27.40 7.50 10.08
CA ALA A 321 28.26 7.55 8.90
C ALA A 321 27.47 7.71 7.58
N ILE A 322 26.15 7.51 7.56
CA ILE A 322 25.31 7.52 6.37
C ILE A 322 24.68 8.89 6.15
N ASN A 323 24.99 9.53 5.01
CA ASN A 323 24.34 10.79 4.60
C ASN A 323 22.99 10.50 3.91
N ARG A 324 21.92 10.39 4.70
CA ARG A 324 20.55 10.11 4.22
C ARG A 324 20.04 11.18 3.26
N SER A 325 20.42 12.44 3.47
CA SER A 325 20.04 13.54 2.56
C SER A 325 20.66 13.36 1.16
N GLN A 326 21.93 12.95 1.09
CA GLN A 326 22.59 12.61 -0.18
C GLN A 326 21.93 11.38 -0.83
N LEU A 327 21.62 10.34 -0.06
CA LEU A 327 20.93 9.15 -0.56
C LEU A 327 19.63 9.52 -1.27
N VAL A 328 18.75 10.29 -0.63
CA VAL A 328 17.44 10.61 -1.22
C VAL A 328 17.51 11.66 -2.34
N LYS A 329 18.38 12.68 -2.21
CA LYS A 329 18.45 13.80 -3.17
C LYS A 329 19.33 13.51 -4.39
N THR A 330 20.32 12.65 -4.26
CA THR A 330 21.31 12.42 -5.32
C THR A 330 21.20 11.04 -5.95
N ILE A 331 20.94 10.00 -5.11
CA ILE A 331 20.87 8.62 -5.60
C ILE A 331 19.45 8.28 -6.03
N LEU A 332 18.45 8.45 -5.15
CA LEU A 332 17.05 8.06 -5.44
C LEU A 332 16.33 9.05 -6.34
N LYS A 333 16.31 10.33 -6.01
CA LYS A 333 15.60 11.42 -6.75
C LYS A 333 14.13 11.12 -7.08
N ASN A 334 13.47 10.35 -6.24
CA ASN A 334 12.09 9.88 -6.44
C ASN A 334 11.11 10.44 -5.40
N GLY A 335 11.43 11.57 -4.77
CA GLY A 335 10.60 12.18 -3.74
C GLY A 335 10.66 11.51 -2.37
N SER A 336 11.44 10.43 -2.19
CA SER A 336 11.72 9.85 -0.87
C SER A 336 12.37 10.86 0.07
N THR A 337 12.16 10.69 1.39
CA THR A 337 12.68 11.61 2.41
C THR A 337 13.57 10.89 3.41
N PRO A 338 14.61 11.55 3.97
CA PRO A 338 15.44 10.96 5.02
C PRO A 338 14.58 10.43 6.17
N ALA A 339 14.91 9.24 6.69
CA ALA A 339 14.23 8.69 7.84
C ALA A 339 14.96 9.06 9.13
N ASP A 340 14.22 9.59 10.09
CA ASP A 340 14.66 9.90 11.47
C ASP A 340 14.13 8.90 12.50
N GLY A 341 13.29 7.97 12.09
CA GLY A 341 12.74 6.87 12.87
C GLY A 341 12.08 5.82 11.98
N LEU A 342 11.57 4.74 12.54
CA LEU A 342 10.99 3.63 11.79
C LEU A 342 9.60 3.96 11.23
N VAL A 343 8.73 4.56 12.05
CA VAL A 343 7.33 4.86 11.65
C VAL A 343 7.29 6.08 10.74
N PRO A 344 6.66 6.01 9.55
CA PRO A 344 6.51 7.16 8.64
C PRO A 344 5.65 8.28 9.22
N ALA A 345 5.97 9.53 8.87
CA ALA A 345 5.14 10.68 9.19
C ALA A 345 3.79 10.64 8.47
N GLY A 346 2.78 11.26 9.06
CA GLY A 346 1.42 11.36 8.51
C GLY A 346 0.56 10.12 8.76
N MET A 347 1.12 9.06 9.34
CA MET A 347 0.42 7.79 9.53
C MET A 347 -0.49 7.77 10.74
N SER A 348 -0.08 8.40 11.84
CA SER A 348 -0.86 8.41 13.08
C SER A 348 -0.61 9.68 13.88
N LYS A 349 -1.63 10.10 14.65
CA LYS A 349 -1.59 11.34 15.44
C LYS A 349 -1.91 11.09 16.90
N ASN A 350 -1.25 11.80 17.79
CA ASN A 350 -1.50 11.79 19.23
C ASN A 350 -2.98 12.11 19.50
N PRO A 351 -3.71 11.26 20.23
CA PRO A 351 -5.14 11.42 20.46
C PRO A 351 -5.51 12.69 21.26
N LYS A 352 -4.58 13.26 22.03
CA LYS A 352 -4.81 14.49 22.80
C LYS A 352 -4.29 15.75 22.11
N THR A 353 -3.07 15.70 21.55
CA THR A 353 -2.39 16.90 21.03
C THR A 353 -2.53 17.04 19.51
N GLY A 354 -2.85 15.97 18.79
CA GLY A 354 -2.84 15.94 17.34
C GLY A 354 -1.44 15.91 16.73
N GLU A 355 -0.37 15.83 17.53
CA GLU A 355 1.02 15.74 17.09
C GLU A 355 1.24 14.44 16.28
N ASP A 356 2.08 14.51 15.26
CA ASP A 356 2.45 13.35 14.45
C ASP A 356 3.33 12.37 15.25
N PHE A 357 3.09 11.05 15.10
CA PHE A 357 3.83 10.02 15.80
C PHE A 357 5.34 10.08 15.53
N ALA A 358 5.73 10.22 14.26
CA ALA A 358 7.13 10.25 13.89
C ALA A 358 7.88 11.42 14.56
N LYS A 359 7.20 12.56 14.74
CA LYS A 359 7.76 13.74 15.41
C LYS A 359 7.94 13.51 16.91
N GLU A 360 6.93 12.94 17.61
CA GLU A 360 7.05 12.65 19.04
C GLU A 360 8.07 11.52 19.33
N ALA A 361 8.19 10.55 18.43
CA ALA A 361 9.08 9.41 18.58
C ALA A 361 10.53 9.70 18.14
N ALA A 362 10.80 10.84 17.51
CA ALA A 362 12.13 11.20 17.03
C ALA A 362 13.14 11.30 18.18
N VAL A 363 14.34 10.74 17.95
CA VAL A 363 15.46 10.78 18.89
C VAL A 363 16.64 11.50 18.23
N LYS A 364 17.11 12.58 18.87
CA LYS A 364 18.26 13.33 18.36
C LYS A 364 19.53 12.46 18.35
N ASN A 365 20.42 12.75 17.40
CA ASN A 365 21.74 12.12 17.27
C ASN A 365 21.73 10.60 17.06
N THR A 366 20.68 10.07 16.43
CA THR A 366 20.59 8.64 16.07
C THR A 366 20.57 8.41 14.55
N ALA A 367 20.10 9.40 13.77
CA ALA A 367 19.95 9.32 12.32
C ALA A 367 20.56 10.51 11.55
N ASN A 368 21.12 11.51 12.23
CA ASN A 368 21.84 12.63 11.60
C ASN A 368 23.17 12.15 11.01
N TYR A 369 23.66 12.88 10.01
CA TYR A 369 24.98 12.63 9.43
C TYR A 369 26.06 13.33 10.24
N ASP A 370 26.92 12.54 10.92
CA ASP A 370 28.09 13.01 11.67
C ASP A 370 29.25 12.01 11.52
N PRO A 371 30.03 12.09 10.43
CA PRO A 371 31.08 11.13 10.15
C PRO A 371 32.23 11.18 11.17
N LYS A 372 32.43 12.31 11.86
CA LYS A 372 33.45 12.44 12.91
C LYS A 372 33.05 11.63 14.15
N LEU A 373 31.86 11.84 14.66
CA LEU A 373 31.31 11.09 15.79
C LEU A 373 31.14 9.61 15.42
N ALA A 374 30.67 9.33 14.20
CA ALA A 374 30.55 7.97 13.68
C ALA A 374 31.86 7.18 13.79
N LYS A 375 32.96 7.75 13.32
CA LYS A 375 34.30 7.13 13.39
C LYS A 375 34.74 6.88 14.82
N GLN A 376 34.50 7.84 15.75
CA GLN A 376 34.84 7.70 17.16
C GLN A 376 34.06 6.56 17.83
N LEU A 377 32.73 6.51 17.62
CA LEU A 377 31.89 5.48 18.21
C LEU A 377 32.22 4.10 17.65
N PHE A 378 32.39 4.00 16.33
CA PHE A 378 32.74 2.74 15.68
C PHE A 378 34.06 2.17 16.20
N ALA A 379 35.10 3.01 16.30
CA ALA A 379 36.41 2.62 16.86
C ALA A 379 36.31 2.23 18.34
N LYS A 380 35.49 2.96 19.13
CA LYS A 380 35.19 2.61 20.52
C LYS A 380 34.54 1.23 20.62
N GLY A 381 33.49 0.99 19.81
CA GLY A 381 32.80 -0.30 19.80
C GLY A 381 33.71 -1.46 19.37
N LEU A 382 34.57 -1.27 18.36
CA LEU A 382 35.58 -2.28 17.98
C LEU A 382 36.52 -2.61 19.13
N LYS A 383 36.98 -1.59 19.86
CA LYS A 383 37.86 -1.78 21.04
C LYS A 383 37.17 -2.56 22.15
N GLU A 384 35.88 -2.28 22.41
CA GLU A 384 35.05 -2.99 23.38
C GLU A 384 34.89 -4.47 23.01
N GLU A 385 34.85 -4.78 21.70
CA GLU A 385 34.78 -6.15 21.17
C GLU A 385 36.15 -6.82 20.94
N GLY A 386 37.25 -6.13 21.26
CA GLY A 386 38.61 -6.66 21.04
C GLY A 386 39.02 -6.77 19.56
N LEU A 387 38.36 -6.03 18.66
CA LEU A 387 38.57 -6.10 17.23
C LEU A 387 39.38 -4.93 16.69
N LYS A 388 40.20 -5.18 15.65
CA LYS A 388 40.88 -4.13 14.86
C LYS A 388 40.04 -3.64 13.71
N ASN A 389 39.29 -4.55 13.06
CA ASN A 389 38.42 -4.30 11.93
C ASN A 389 37.19 -5.18 12.06
N LEU A 390 36.08 -4.77 11.41
CA LEU A 390 34.89 -5.56 11.26
C LEU A 390 34.68 -5.84 9.76
N GLN A 391 34.53 -7.12 9.39
CA GLN A 391 34.19 -7.53 8.03
C GLN A 391 32.78 -8.09 8.01
N VAL A 392 31.92 -7.55 7.12
CA VAL A 392 30.51 -7.95 6.95
C VAL A 392 30.08 -7.82 5.51
N THR A 393 29.05 -8.59 5.15
CA THR A 393 28.40 -8.53 3.85
C THR A 393 27.03 -7.90 3.97
N LEU A 394 26.72 -6.91 3.13
CA LEU A 394 25.38 -6.35 2.95
C LEU A 394 24.63 -7.20 1.93
N LEU A 395 23.61 -7.90 2.39
CA LEU A 395 22.66 -8.63 1.57
C LEU A 395 21.58 -7.67 1.07
N ALA A 396 21.25 -7.70 -0.21
CA ALA A 396 20.27 -6.83 -0.84
C ALA A 396 19.57 -7.52 -2.03
N ALA A 397 18.38 -7.06 -2.40
CA ALA A 397 17.72 -7.50 -3.63
C ALA A 397 18.48 -7.03 -4.88
N ASN A 398 18.35 -7.77 -5.98
CA ASN A 398 19.11 -7.53 -7.21
C ASN A 398 18.42 -6.61 -8.23
N ASP A 399 17.37 -5.86 -7.80
CA ASP A 399 16.80 -4.80 -8.63
C ASP A 399 17.73 -3.57 -8.69
N ASP A 400 17.58 -2.76 -9.73
CA ASP A 400 18.51 -1.66 -10.02
C ASP A 400 18.54 -0.59 -8.94
N THR A 401 17.40 -0.26 -8.32
CA THR A 401 17.33 0.75 -7.26
C THR A 401 18.03 0.26 -6.00
N THR A 402 17.76 -0.97 -5.59
CA THR A 402 18.38 -1.57 -4.39
C THR A 402 19.88 -1.75 -4.56
N LYS A 403 20.37 -2.12 -5.77
CA LYS A 403 21.81 -2.15 -6.10
C LYS A 403 22.46 -0.77 -5.93
N GLN A 404 21.86 0.29 -6.49
CA GLN A 404 22.39 1.65 -6.35
C GLN A 404 22.48 2.10 -4.88
N ILE A 405 21.48 1.74 -4.06
CA ILE A 405 21.52 2.02 -2.62
C ILE A 405 22.64 1.25 -1.94
N ALA A 406 22.79 -0.04 -2.23
CA ALA A 406 23.83 -0.89 -1.63
C ALA A 406 25.25 -0.41 -2.00
N GLU A 407 25.49 -0.02 -3.24
CA GLU A 407 26.74 0.57 -3.72
C GLU A 407 27.02 1.92 -3.05
N TYR A 408 26.01 2.78 -2.90
CA TYR A 408 26.13 4.03 -2.16
C TYR A 408 26.53 3.77 -0.70
N LEU A 409 25.86 2.83 -0.03
CA LEU A 409 26.16 2.47 1.36
C LEU A 409 27.59 1.92 1.49
N GLN A 410 28.00 1.05 0.58
CA GLN A 410 29.38 0.54 0.57
C GLN A 410 30.39 1.68 0.45
N SER A 411 30.18 2.59 -0.50
CA SER A 411 31.07 3.73 -0.75
C SER A 411 31.16 4.66 0.46
N VAL A 412 30.01 5.11 1.01
CA VAL A 412 29.98 6.09 2.10
C VAL A 412 30.48 5.49 3.42
N LEU A 413 30.16 4.22 3.71
CA LEU A 413 30.62 3.53 4.90
C LEU A 413 32.12 3.23 4.84
N SER A 414 32.66 2.77 3.71
CA SER A 414 34.09 2.53 3.53
C SER A 414 34.92 3.83 3.68
N LYS A 415 34.39 4.96 3.19
CA LYS A 415 35.01 6.27 3.33
C LYS A 415 35.02 6.76 4.78
N ASN A 416 33.90 6.67 5.48
CA ASN A 416 33.72 7.27 6.80
C ASN A 416 34.18 6.36 7.94
N LEU A 417 34.17 5.04 7.73
CA LEU A 417 34.56 4.00 8.69
C LEU A 417 35.61 3.06 8.08
N PRO A 418 36.87 3.47 7.95
CA PRO A 418 37.93 2.69 7.26
C PRO A 418 38.18 1.31 7.89
N GLN A 419 37.82 1.11 9.16
CA GLN A 419 37.91 -0.17 9.86
C GLN A 419 36.74 -1.11 9.57
N LEU A 420 35.68 -0.65 8.85
CA LEU A 420 34.60 -1.47 8.34
C LEU A 420 34.93 -1.97 6.92
N LYS A 421 35.01 -3.28 6.75
CA LYS A 421 35.20 -3.94 5.46
C LYS A 421 33.85 -4.47 4.99
N LEU A 422 33.14 -3.66 4.19
CA LEU A 422 31.79 -3.95 3.71
C LEU A 422 31.85 -4.49 2.28
N SER A 423 31.42 -5.73 2.08
CA SER A 423 31.11 -6.29 0.77
C SER A 423 29.58 -6.23 0.50
N VAL A 424 29.20 -6.30 -0.77
CA VAL A 424 27.78 -6.30 -1.20
C VAL A 424 27.48 -7.63 -1.91
N SER A 425 26.37 -8.24 -1.53
CA SER A 425 25.78 -9.42 -2.20
C SER A 425 24.36 -9.10 -2.64
N THR A 426 24.10 -9.14 -3.95
CA THR A 426 22.76 -8.92 -4.49
C THR A 426 22.19 -10.20 -5.08
N ILE A 427 20.99 -10.60 -4.65
CA ILE A 427 20.32 -11.84 -5.04
C ILE A 427 18.83 -11.59 -5.31
N PRO A 428 18.11 -12.50 -5.99
CA PRO A 428 16.67 -12.35 -6.19
C PRO A 428 15.92 -12.15 -4.87
N PHE A 429 14.93 -11.26 -4.86
CA PHE A 429 14.20 -10.84 -3.65
C PHE A 429 13.64 -12.03 -2.85
N THR A 430 13.03 -13.02 -3.51
CA THR A 430 12.47 -14.21 -2.83
C THR A 430 13.55 -15.07 -2.16
N VAL A 431 14.74 -15.16 -2.76
CA VAL A 431 15.89 -15.85 -2.16
C VAL A 431 16.43 -15.05 -0.97
N MET A 432 16.50 -13.71 -1.12
CA MET A 432 16.92 -12.81 -0.03
C MET A 432 16.01 -12.96 1.20
N ILE A 433 14.68 -12.96 1.03
CA ILE A 433 13.74 -13.17 2.14
C ILE A 433 13.99 -14.52 2.81
N SER A 434 14.12 -15.60 2.04
CA SER A 434 14.42 -16.93 2.60
C SER A 434 15.74 -16.95 3.38
N ASP A 435 16.78 -16.26 2.91
CA ASP A 435 18.06 -16.17 3.63
C ASP A 435 17.94 -15.32 4.92
N VAL A 436 17.11 -14.27 4.90
CA VAL A 436 16.83 -13.44 6.09
C VAL A 436 16.07 -14.27 7.14
N ASP A 437 15.03 -14.98 6.77
CA ASP A 437 14.23 -15.85 7.66
C ASP A 437 15.10 -16.94 8.29
N ASN A 438 16.04 -17.49 7.52
CA ASN A 438 17.01 -18.48 7.98
C ASN A 438 18.26 -17.87 8.64
N LYS A 439 18.30 -16.54 8.89
CA LYS A 439 19.41 -15.81 9.52
C LYS A 439 20.76 -15.98 8.81
N LYS A 440 20.76 -16.14 7.49
CA LYS A 440 21.95 -16.35 6.64
C LYS A 440 22.51 -15.05 6.07
N TYR A 441 22.48 -13.95 6.80
CA TYR A 441 23.02 -12.65 6.42
C TYR A 441 23.88 -12.05 7.54
N ASP A 442 24.65 -11.00 7.25
CA ASP A 442 25.35 -10.18 8.25
C ASP A 442 24.62 -8.85 8.46
N LEU A 443 24.48 -8.09 7.37
CA LEU A 443 23.61 -6.92 7.24
C LEU A 443 22.59 -7.18 6.13
N ASN A 444 21.37 -6.68 6.29
CA ASN A 444 20.34 -6.79 5.26
C ASN A 444 19.73 -5.41 4.96
N LEU A 445 19.59 -5.08 3.68
CA LEU A 445 18.87 -3.90 3.20
C LEU A 445 17.43 -4.32 2.87
N ILE A 446 16.47 -3.84 3.65
CA ILE A 446 15.07 -4.25 3.56
C ILE A 446 14.13 -3.10 3.90
N SER A 447 12.89 -3.20 3.46
CA SER A 447 11.82 -2.26 3.80
C SER A 447 10.66 -2.94 4.49
N TRP A 448 9.89 -2.14 5.24
CA TRP A 448 8.57 -2.54 5.69
C TRP A 448 7.52 -1.52 5.27
N SER A 449 6.41 -1.99 4.75
CA SER A 449 5.22 -1.19 4.45
C SER A 449 4.14 -1.47 5.48
N ALA A 450 3.44 -0.43 5.90
CA ALA A 450 2.37 -0.56 6.89
C ALA A 450 1.22 -1.44 6.37
N ASP A 451 0.75 -2.39 7.18
CA ASP A 451 -0.48 -3.14 6.89
C ASP A 451 -1.73 -2.29 7.16
N PHE A 452 -1.63 -1.39 8.14
CA PHE A 452 -2.70 -0.46 8.54
C PHE A 452 -2.11 0.78 9.22
N ALA A 453 -2.93 1.85 9.37
CA ALA A 453 -2.48 3.16 9.84
C ALA A 453 -2.28 3.24 11.37
N ASP A 454 -1.53 2.32 11.96
CA ASP A 454 -1.16 2.32 13.38
C ASP A 454 0.34 2.02 13.54
N PRO A 455 1.08 2.71 14.44
CA PRO A 455 2.51 2.50 14.65
C PRO A 455 2.89 1.06 14.99
N ILE A 456 1.97 0.28 15.58
CA ILE A 456 2.22 -1.11 15.99
C ILE A 456 2.59 -2.01 14.81
N THR A 457 2.10 -1.72 13.57
CA THR A 457 2.43 -2.49 12.37
C THR A 457 3.93 -2.51 12.07
N PHE A 458 4.66 -1.49 12.52
CA PHE A 458 6.12 -1.41 12.43
C PHE A 458 6.81 -1.91 13.71
N LEU A 459 6.28 -1.52 14.87
CA LEU A 459 6.99 -1.74 16.13
C LEU A 459 6.91 -3.19 16.60
N GLN A 460 5.82 -3.90 16.35
CA GLN A 460 5.70 -5.30 16.75
C GLN A 460 6.74 -6.24 16.10
N LEU A 461 7.32 -5.82 14.95
CA LEU A 461 8.30 -6.63 14.20
C LEU A 461 9.57 -6.92 15.02
N PHE A 462 9.96 -6.02 15.93
CA PHE A 462 11.25 -6.06 16.63
C PHE A 462 11.14 -6.52 18.08
N THR A 463 9.99 -7.03 18.54
CA THR A 463 9.91 -7.68 19.84
C THR A 463 10.78 -8.94 19.84
N SER A 464 11.34 -9.27 21.00
CA SER A 464 12.28 -10.39 21.14
C SER A 464 11.70 -11.75 20.69
N ASN A 465 10.35 -11.89 20.78
CA ASN A 465 9.61 -13.09 20.40
C ASN A 465 8.93 -13.01 19.04
N SER A 466 9.13 -11.94 18.27
CA SER A 466 8.54 -11.80 16.94
C SER A 466 9.20 -12.75 15.95
N SER A 467 8.42 -13.46 15.12
CA SER A 467 8.92 -14.24 13.99
C SER A 467 9.65 -13.37 12.97
N GLU A 468 9.24 -12.10 12.85
CA GLU A 468 9.83 -11.13 11.93
C GLU A 468 11.21 -10.61 12.42
N ASN A 469 11.54 -10.82 13.71
CA ASN A 469 12.82 -10.40 14.27
C ASN A 469 13.94 -11.41 13.98
N SER A 470 14.40 -11.44 12.74
CA SER A 470 15.55 -12.26 12.35
C SER A 470 16.91 -11.69 12.83
N SER A 471 16.93 -10.47 13.42
CA SER A 471 18.15 -9.77 13.83
C SER A 471 18.79 -10.34 15.09
N GLY A 472 18.01 -10.95 15.96
CA GLY A 472 18.44 -11.34 17.31
C GLY A 472 18.60 -10.15 18.26
N TRP A 473 18.14 -8.94 17.88
CA TRP A 473 18.04 -7.81 18.80
C TRP A 473 16.98 -8.08 19.85
N SER A 474 17.28 -7.75 21.11
CA SER A 474 16.37 -7.96 22.24
C SER A 474 16.55 -6.79 23.21
N ASN A 475 15.43 -6.24 23.69
CA ASN A 475 15.42 -5.17 24.67
C ASN A 475 14.17 -5.28 25.55
N ALA A 476 14.36 -5.56 26.84
CA ALA A 476 13.25 -5.79 27.77
C ALA A 476 12.33 -4.57 27.95
N GLU A 477 12.89 -3.34 27.88
CA GLU A 477 12.09 -2.11 27.97
C GLU A 477 11.22 -1.93 26.74
N TYR A 478 11.72 -2.28 25.55
CA TYR A 478 10.97 -2.30 24.31
C TYR A 478 9.82 -3.31 24.36
N ASP A 479 10.16 -4.55 24.73
CA ASP A 479 9.16 -5.63 24.80
C ASP A 479 8.05 -5.30 25.80
N GLN A 480 8.41 -4.73 26.96
CA GLN A 480 7.44 -4.31 27.96
C GLN A 480 6.53 -3.20 27.43
N ALA A 481 7.07 -2.20 26.72
CA ALA A 481 6.28 -1.11 26.15
C ALA A 481 5.31 -1.63 25.08
N ILE A 482 5.75 -2.51 24.18
CA ILE A 482 4.86 -3.14 23.19
C ILE A 482 3.80 -4.01 23.88
N ASN A 483 4.18 -4.79 24.90
CA ASN A 483 3.23 -5.60 25.67
C ASN A 483 2.19 -4.73 26.38
N ASP A 484 2.59 -3.64 27.02
CA ASP A 484 1.67 -2.74 27.72
C ASP A 484 0.70 -2.08 26.74
N SER A 485 1.17 -1.60 25.59
CA SER A 485 0.35 -1.04 24.52
C SER A 485 -0.74 -1.99 24.00
N ASN A 486 -0.45 -3.29 23.99
CA ASN A 486 -1.34 -4.33 23.45
C ASN A 486 -2.24 -5.00 24.52
N ASN A 487 -1.97 -4.80 25.80
CA ASN A 487 -2.68 -5.48 26.90
C ASN A 487 -3.18 -4.48 27.94
N LYS A 488 -2.32 -4.01 28.84
CA LYS A 488 -2.68 -3.14 29.98
C LYS A 488 -3.34 -1.83 29.51
N ASP A 489 -2.76 -1.19 28.50
CA ASP A 489 -3.17 0.13 28.01
C ASP A 489 -3.97 0.09 26.70
N ALA A 490 -4.31 -1.12 26.20
CA ALA A 490 -5.01 -1.32 24.93
C ALA A 490 -6.33 -0.53 24.81
N ASN A 491 -7.04 -0.29 25.93
CA ASN A 491 -8.28 0.47 26.02
C ASN A 491 -8.09 1.96 26.32
N ASN A 492 -6.87 2.40 26.62
CA ASN A 492 -6.55 3.79 26.92
C ASN A 492 -5.69 4.36 25.79
N GLN A 493 -6.31 5.03 24.84
CA GLN A 493 -5.63 5.53 23.65
C GLN A 493 -4.39 6.36 23.94
N GLN A 494 -4.39 7.20 25.00
CA GLN A 494 -3.24 8.03 25.31
C GLN A 494 -2.12 7.22 26.00
N ALA A 495 -2.45 6.32 26.93
CA ALA A 495 -1.45 5.47 27.56
C ALA A 495 -0.78 4.55 26.51
N ARG A 496 -1.59 3.90 25.67
CA ARG A 496 -1.10 3.11 24.53
C ARG A 496 -0.20 3.92 23.59
N TRP A 497 -0.60 5.16 23.28
CA TRP A 497 0.24 6.06 22.47
C TRP A 497 1.60 6.29 23.11
N ASN A 498 1.63 6.58 24.40
CA ASN A 498 2.87 6.82 25.15
C ASN A 498 3.77 5.58 25.15
N ASP A 499 3.21 4.39 25.29
CA ASP A 499 3.94 3.12 25.22
C ASP A 499 4.57 2.91 23.85
N LEU A 500 3.81 3.15 22.77
CA LEU A 500 4.33 3.03 21.40
C LEU A 500 5.43 4.06 21.11
N VAL A 501 5.28 5.31 21.58
CA VAL A 501 6.32 6.35 21.46
C VAL A 501 7.56 5.93 22.26
N LYS A 502 7.39 5.37 23.46
CA LYS A 502 8.48 4.84 24.27
C LYS A 502 9.23 3.72 23.53
N ALA A 503 8.51 2.74 23.01
CA ALA A 503 9.11 1.65 22.24
C ALA A 503 9.90 2.18 21.03
N ALA A 504 9.34 3.09 20.25
CA ALA A 504 10.01 3.68 19.10
C ALA A 504 11.30 4.42 19.50
N LYS A 505 11.29 5.15 20.62
CA LYS A 505 12.49 5.82 21.17
C LYS A 505 13.55 4.83 21.63
N VAL A 506 13.18 3.72 22.26
CA VAL A 506 14.11 2.67 22.69
C VAL A 506 14.78 2.05 21.46
N LEU A 507 14.01 1.66 20.42
CA LEU A 507 14.53 1.09 19.19
C LEU A 507 15.54 2.02 18.50
N ALA A 508 15.20 3.31 18.39
CA ALA A 508 16.07 4.32 17.79
C ALA A 508 17.31 4.59 18.64
N SER A 509 17.16 4.74 19.97
CA SER A 509 18.26 5.04 20.88
C SER A 509 19.25 3.89 20.99
N ASP A 510 18.79 2.65 20.96
CA ASP A 510 19.63 1.45 21.00
C ASP A 510 20.11 1.02 19.60
N GLN A 511 19.65 1.69 18.53
CA GLN A 511 19.99 1.34 17.15
C GLN A 511 19.70 -0.15 16.84
N GLY A 512 18.54 -0.65 17.25
CA GLY A 512 18.12 -2.01 16.90
C GLY A 512 18.12 -2.27 15.39
N ILE A 513 17.86 -1.21 14.62
CA ILE A 513 18.02 -1.08 13.17
C ILE A 513 18.59 0.29 12.81
N THR A 514 19.07 0.46 11.59
CA THR A 514 19.42 1.78 11.04
C THR A 514 18.44 2.17 9.94
N THR A 515 17.54 3.10 10.23
CA THR A 515 16.59 3.63 9.24
C THR A 515 17.32 4.48 8.20
N LEU A 516 16.89 4.40 6.93
CA LEU A 516 17.52 5.09 5.80
C LEU A 516 16.63 6.18 5.23
N TYR A 517 15.47 5.79 4.70
CA TYR A 517 14.52 6.74 4.11
C TYR A 517 13.07 6.25 4.19
N LYS A 518 12.15 7.20 4.08
CA LYS A 518 10.73 6.97 3.87
C LYS A 518 10.48 6.91 2.37
N SER A 519 9.82 5.85 1.94
CA SER A 519 9.61 5.57 0.53
C SER A 519 8.54 6.47 -0.08
N ASN A 520 8.67 6.75 -1.37
CA ASN A 520 7.71 7.47 -2.17
C ASN A 520 7.46 6.72 -3.48
N SER A 521 6.24 6.76 -3.99
CA SER A 521 5.88 6.32 -5.33
C SER A 521 5.63 7.56 -6.20
N GLU A 522 5.88 7.44 -7.48
CA GLU A 522 5.66 8.51 -8.45
C GLU A 522 4.86 8.02 -9.64
N ASP A 523 3.93 8.86 -10.10
CA ASP A 523 3.11 8.61 -11.28
C ASP A 523 3.13 9.80 -12.21
N LEU A 524 3.09 9.57 -13.52
CA LEU A 524 2.60 10.55 -14.47
C LEU A 524 1.09 10.43 -14.57
N VAL A 525 0.37 11.54 -14.40
CA VAL A 525 -1.10 11.58 -14.40
C VAL A 525 -1.57 12.68 -15.35
N LYS A 526 -2.34 12.32 -16.39
CA LYS A 526 -2.90 13.30 -17.32
C LYS A 526 -3.78 14.33 -16.62
N PRO A 527 -3.69 15.64 -16.96
CA PRO A 527 -4.43 16.71 -16.29
C PRO A 527 -5.95 16.55 -16.32
N HIS A 528 -6.52 15.84 -17.32
CA HIS A 528 -7.95 15.59 -17.41
C HIS A 528 -8.43 14.46 -16.47
N LEU A 529 -7.54 13.58 -15.99
CA LEU A 529 -7.88 12.53 -15.02
C LEU A 529 -7.94 13.12 -13.61
N LYS A 530 -9.10 13.12 -12.99
CA LYS A 530 -9.39 13.67 -11.67
C LYS A 530 -9.99 12.63 -10.73
N GLY A 531 -9.90 12.89 -9.42
CA GLY A 531 -10.60 12.12 -8.39
C GLY A 531 -10.05 10.72 -8.11
N VAL A 532 -8.87 10.38 -8.64
CA VAL A 532 -8.14 9.17 -8.26
C VAL A 532 -7.67 9.32 -6.81
N VAL A 533 -8.00 8.37 -5.97
CA VAL A 533 -7.52 8.30 -4.59
C VAL A 533 -6.37 7.30 -4.53
N PHE A 534 -5.26 7.72 -3.98
CA PHE A 534 -4.13 6.86 -3.65
C PHE A 534 -4.02 6.72 -2.14
N ASN A 535 -3.98 5.49 -1.66
CA ASN A 535 -3.76 5.20 -0.25
C ASN A 535 -2.29 4.82 -0.03
N GLY A 536 -1.55 5.67 0.67
CA GLY A 536 -0.13 5.44 0.95
C GLY A 536 0.15 4.29 1.92
N ILE A 537 -0.85 3.81 2.68
CA ILE A 537 -0.69 2.69 3.63
C ILE A 537 -0.39 1.39 2.87
N ASN A 538 -1.26 1.02 1.93
CA ASN A 538 -1.09 -0.19 1.12
C ASN A 538 -0.57 0.09 -0.29
N GLY A 539 -0.43 1.36 -0.67
CA GLY A 539 0.03 1.77 -1.98
C GLY A 539 -0.97 1.49 -3.11
N HIS A 540 -2.26 1.47 -2.80
CA HIS A 540 -3.33 1.12 -3.74
C HIS A 540 -4.06 2.35 -4.27
N TYR A 541 -4.65 2.19 -5.47
CA TYR A 541 -5.44 3.20 -6.14
C TYR A 541 -6.93 2.84 -6.07
N SER A 542 -7.76 3.78 -5.65
CA SER A 542 -9.20 3.68 -5.79
C SER A 542 -9.68 4.62 -6.89
N TYR A 543 -10.35 4.05 -7.89
CA TYR A 543 -10.94 4.77 -9.01
C TYR A 543 -12.44 5.07 -8.82
N ARG A 544 -12.99 4.72 -7.65
CA ARG A 544 -14.42 4.89 -7.32
C ARG A 544 -14.94 6.30 -7.58
N THR A 545 -14.14 7.32 -7.25
CA THR A 545 -14.46 8.74 -7.43
C THR A 545 -13.78 9.38 -8.64
N ALA A 546 -13.03 8.60 -9.42
CA ALA A 546 -12.29 9.10 -10.56
C ALA A 546 -13.23 9.48 -11.73
N TYR A 547 -12.81 10.50 -12.50
CA TYR A 547 -13.54 10.96 -13.67
C TYR A 547 -12.64 11.69 -14.68
N VAL A 548 -13.07 11.76 -15.92
CA VAL A 548 -12.47 12.56 -16.98
C VAL A 548 -13.19 13.92 -17.03
N LYS A 549 -12.39 15.02 -16.91
CA LYS A 549 -12.88 16.40 -16.98
C LYS A 549 -12.93 16.87 -18.43
#